data_22c26f453c038ae9b778f5a9e9ed33c0
#
_entry.id   22c26f453c038ae9b778f5a9e9ed33c0
#
_cell.length_a   1.000
_cell.length_b   1.000
_cell.length_c   1.000
_cell.angle_alpha   90.00
_cell.angle_beta   90.00
_cell.angle_gamma   90.00
#
_symmetry.space_group_name_H-M   'P 1'
#
loop_
_entity.id
_entity.type
_entity.pdbx_description
1 polymer ?
#
loop_
_entity_poly.entity_id
_entity_poly.type
_entity_poly.pdbx_seq_one_letter_code
_entity_poly.pdbx_strand_id
1 'polypeptide(L)'
;MATARPLPETGSVFLDARGGDRALRVSWHTEAGLVVLSLWHGNVCSGSFRLAVDEVPDLIDMLREGLDQAYAASHVRRHVQAG
;
A
#
# COMPACT_ATOMS: atom_id res chain seq x y z
N MET A 1 21.23 14.26 5.34
CA MET A 1 21.21 13.78 5.58
C MET A 1 20.80 12.87 5.56
N ALA A 2 20.66 12.75 5.48
CA ALA A 2 20.29 11.97 5.52
C ALA A 2 19.77 11.32 5.96
N THR A 3 19.75 11.42 6.25
CA THR A 3 19.41 10.95 6.71
C THR A 3 18.53 10.38 6.57
N ALA A 4 18.09 10.56 6.29
CA ALA A 4 17.31 10.06 6.22
C ALA A 4 16.95 9.24 5.69
N ARG A 5 17.12 9.17 5.49
CA ARG A 5 16.88 8.47 5.01
C ARG A 5 16.73 7.26 4.74
N PRO A 6 16.90 6.56 5.11
CA PRO A 6 16.88 5.15 4.92
C PRO A 6 15.52 4.58 4.82
N LEU A 7 14.69 5.03 5.64
CA LEU A 7 13.33 4.56 5.64
C LEU A 7 12.68 4.70 4.28
N PRO A 8 12.80 5.85 3.64
CA PRO A 8 12.19 6.01 2.33
C PRO A 8 12.76 5.05 1.31
N GLU A 9 14.03 4.77 1.40
CA GLU A 9 14.63 3.92 0.40
C GLU A 9 14.14 2.51 0.49
N THR A 10 14.01 2.04 1.71
CA THR A 10 13.52 0.69 1.87
C THR A 10 12.06 0.61 1.54
N GLY A 11 11.38 1.74 1.64
CA GLY A 11 9.96 1.72 1.42
C GLY A 11 9.26 0.93 2.48
N SER A 12 8.07 0.50 2.16
CA SER A 12 7.25 -0.26 3.10
C SER A 12 6.86 -1.57 2.47
N VAL A 13 6.72 -2.58 3.30
CA VAL A 13 6.33 -3.91 2.86
C VAL A 13 4.99 -4.25 3.49
N PHE A 14 4.06 -4.67 2.65
CA PHE A 14 2.72 -5.06 3.07
C PHE A 14 2.52 -6.52 2.72
N LEU A 15 2.13 -7.31 3.70
CA LEU A 15 1.99 -8.73 3.49
C LEU A 15 0.68 -9.04 2.80
N ASP A 16 0.74 -10.03 1.91
CA ASP A 16 -0.45 -10.49 1.21
C ASP A 16 -1.40 -11.14 2.20
N ALA A 17 -2.68 -10.85 2.07
CA ALA A 17 -3.68 -11.40 2.97
C ALA A 17 -3.73 -12.91 2.92
N ARG A 18 -3.30 -13.51 1.81
CA ARG A 18 -3.27 -14.97 1.70
C ARG A 18 -2.08 -15.59 2.41
N GLY A 19 -1.08 -14.77 2.74
CA GLY A 19 0.14 -15.27 3.36
C GLY A 19 1.08 -15.89 2.35
N GLY A 20 1.94 -16.79 2.81
CA GLY A 20 2.78 -17.57 1.92
C GLY A 20 3.90 -16.81 1.28
N ASP A 21 4.61 -15.99 1.99
CA ASP A 21 5.77 -15.26 1.49
C ASP A 21 5.44 -14.25 0.40
N ARG A 22 4.18 -13.90 0.24
CA ARG A 22 3.79 -12.91 -0.75
C ARG A 22 3.73 -11.54 -0.11
N ALA A 23 4.25 -10.54 -0.82
CA ALA A 23 4.31 -9.19 -0.27
C ALA A 23 4.26 -8.16 -1.37
N LEU A 24 3.78 -6.99 -1.02
CA LEU A 24 3.84 -5.82 -1.86
C LEU A 24 4.85 -4.88 -1.24
N ARG A 25 5.81 -4.45 -2.04
CA ARG A 25 6.79 -3.47 -1.58
C ARG A 25 6.54 -2.15 -2.29
N VAL A 26 6.50 -1.09 -1.51
CA VAL A 26 6.27 0.25 -2.03
C VAL A 26 7.56 1.05 -1.82
N SER A 27 8.13 1.52 -2.90
CA SER A 27 9.40 2.26 -2.84
C SER A 27 9.24 3.60 -3.53
N TRP A 28 9.66 4.65 -2.85
CA TRP A 28 9.60 6.00 -3.41
C TRP A 28 10.88 6.31 -4.16
N HIS A 29 10.71 6.84 -5.35
CA HIS A 29 11.82 7.32 -6.17
C HIS A 29 11.50 8.75 -6.56
N THR A 30 11.64 9.64 -5.61
CA THR A 30 11.19 11.02 -5.78
C THR A 30 11.97 11.74 -6.86
N GLU A 31 13.24 11.41 -7.02
CA GLU A 31 14.03 12.06 -8.05
C GLU A 31 13.54 11.70 -9.45
N ALA A 32 12.89 10.57 -9.58
CA ALA A 32 12.32 10.15 -10.85
C ALA A 32 10.83 10.47 -10.95
N GLY A 33 10.24 11.00 -9.88
CA GLY A 33 8.81 11.29 -9.85
C GLY A 33 7.94 10.06 -9.85
N LEU A 34 8.40 9.00 -9.23
CA LEU A 34 7.73 7.72 -9.27
C LEU A 34 7.63 7.07 -7.90
N VAL A 35 6.60 6.25 -7.76
CA VAL A 35 6.50 5.27 -6.69
C VAL A 35 6.50 3.91 -7.37
N VAL A 36 7.37 3.02 -6.93
CA VAL A 36 7.42 1.67 -7.51
C VAL A 36 6.74 0.71 -6.55
N LEU A 37 5.73 0.01 -7.07
CA LEU A 37 5.04 -1.02 -6.32
C LEU A 37 5.44 -2.34 -6.93
N SER A 38 6.05 -3.19 -6.13
CA SER A 38 6.56 -4.46 -6.64
C SER A 38 5.96 -5.61 -5.85
N LEU A 39 5.69 -6.68 -6.56
CA LEU A 39 5.11 -7.88 -5.97
C LEU A 39 6.19 -8.91 -5.79
N TRP A 40 6.27 -9.47 -4.60
CA TRP A 40 7.33 -10.38 -4.23
C TRP A 40 6.76 -11.69 -3.75
N HIS A 41 7.47 -12.74 -4.06
CA HIS A 41 7.18 -14.06 -3.55
C HIS A 41 8.52 -14.60 -3.05
N GLY A 42 8.70 -14.58 -1.75
CA GLY A 42 10.00 -14.87 -1.18
C GLY A 42 11.01 -13.83 -1.62
N ASN A 43 12.09 -14.25 -2.23
CA ASN A 43 13.13 -13.36 -2.71
C ASN A 43 12.97 -12.98 -4.17
N VAL A 44 11.89 -13.39 -4.78
CA VAL A 44 11.71 -13.20 -6.21
C VAL A 44 10.67 -12.13 -6.46
N CYS A 45 11.04 -11.13 -7.24
CA CYS A 45 10.12 -10.09 -7.67
C CYS A 45 9.37 -10.60 -8.90
N SER A 46 8.06 -10.75 -8.78
CA SER A 46 7.27 -11.26 -9.88
C SER A 46 6.72 -10.18 -10.78
N GLY A 47 6.78 -8.95 -10.37
CA GLY A 47 6.31 -7.86 -11.21
C GLY A 47 6.42 -6.54 -10.51
N SER A 48 6.37 -5.47 -11.29
CA SER A 48 6.43 -4.13 -10.70
C SER A 48 5.54 -3.19 -11.49
N PHE A 49 5.13 -2.14 -10.82
CA PHE A 49 4.29 -1.12 -11.38
C PHE A 49 4.86 0.23 -10.97
N ARG A 50 5.01 1.13 -11.92
CA ARG A 50 5.51 2.46 -11.65
C ARG A 50 4.35 3.43 -11.64
N LEU A 51 4.08 3.98 -10.47
CA LEU A 51 2.99 4.93 -10.32
C LEU A 51 3.57 6.33 -10.34
N ALA A 52 3.10 7.16 -11.26
CA ALA A 52 3.54 8.54 -11.29
C ALA A 52 3.13 9.23 -9.99
N VAL A 53 4.00 10.10 -9.49
CA VAL A 53 3.71 10.80 -8.25
C VAL A 53 2.40 11.57 -8.36
N ASP A 54 2.09 12.08 -9.55
CA ASP A 54 0.85 12.82 -9.76
C ASP A 54 -0.39 11.97 -9.55
N GLU A 55 -0.26 10.66 -9.65
CA GLU A 55 -1.40 9.75 -9.49
C GLU A 55 -1.55 9.28 -8.04
N VAL A 56 -0.55 9.56 -7.21
CA VAL A 56 -0.59 9.08 -5.84
C VAL A 56 -1.80 9.62 -5.07
N PRO A 57 -2.15 10.90 -5.20
CA PRO A 57 -3.33 11.40 -4.48
C PRO A 57 -4.59 10.63 -4.82
N ASP A 58 -4.76 10.24 -6.08
CA ASP A 58 -5.94 9.49 -6.48
C ASP A 58 -5.96 8.12 -5.83
N LEU A 59 -4.81 7.47 -5.76
CA LEU A 59 -4.74 6.18 -5.10
C LEU A 59 -5.05 6.30 -3.61
N ILE A 60 -4.53 7.33 -2.98
CA ILE A 60 -4.81 7.58 -1.56
C ILE A 60 -6.31 7.78 -1.37
N ASP A 61 -6.92 8.61 -2.21
CA ASP A 61 -8.33 8.90 -2.08
C ASP A 61 -9.18 7.66 -2.27
N MET A 62 -8.82 6.85 -3.27
CA MET A 62 -9.56 5.62 -3.54
C MET A 62 -9.49 4.67 -2.35
N LEU A 63 -8.31 4.51 -1.79
CA LEU A 63 -8.14 3.62 -0.66
C LEU A 63 -8.85 4.14 0.58
N ARG A 64 -8.78 5.45 0.80
CA ARG A 64 -9.45 6.04 1.95
C ARG A 64 -10.96 5.92 1.83
N GLU A 65 -11.48 6.14 0.65
CA GLU A 65 -12.91 6.05 0.43
C GLU A 65 -13.40 4.63 0.67
N GLY A 66 -12.66 3.66 0.15
CA GLY A 66 -12.99 2.27 0.38
C GLY A 66 -12.91 1.89 1.85
N LEU A 67 -11.91 2.42 2.54
CA LEU A 67 -11.74 2.15 3.95
C LEU A 67 -12.92 2.74 4.75
N ASP A 68 -13.33 3.95 4.41
CA ASP A 68 -14.45 4.58 5.09
C ASP A 68 -15.73 3.76 4.89
N GLN A 69 -15.95 3.27 3.69
CA GLN A 69 -17.11 2.46 3.40
C GLN A 69 -17.05 1.13 4.14
N ALA A 70 -15.90 0.50 4.15
CA ALA A 70 -15.72 -0.76 4.84
C ALA A 70 -15.95 -0.58 6.33
N TYR A 71 -15.44 0.50 6.87
CA TYR A 71 -15.58 0.80 8.28
C TYR A 71 -17.04 1.05 8.64
N ALA A 72 -17.72 1.84 7.81
CA ALA A 72 -19.12 2.15 8.04
C ALA A 72 -19.97 0.88 7.95
N ALA A 73 -19.73 0.05 6.96
CA ALA A 73 -20.45 -1.19 6.79
C ALA A 73 -20.23 -2.12 7.98
N SER A 74 -19.00 -2.23 8.41
CA SER A 74 -18.65 -3.06 9.55
C SER A 74 -19.34 -2.55 10.82
N HIS A 75 -19.34 -1.23 10.98
CA HIS A 75 -19.94 -0.61 12.14
C HIS A 75 -21.44 -0.85 12.17
N VAL A 76 -22.09 -0.68 11.03
CA VAL A 76 -23.53 -0.88 10.93
C VAL A 76 -23.88 -2.34 11.22
N ARG A 77 -23.10 -3.25 10.63
CA ARG A 77 -23.36 -4.66 10.82
C ARG A 77 -23.21 -5.06 12.28
N ARG A 78 -22.16 -4.57 12.91
CA ARG A 78 -21.92 -4.88 14.30
C ARG A 78 -23.02 -4.32 15.18
N HIS A 79 -23.48 -3.13 14.86
CA HIS A 79 -24.52 -2.49 15.61
C HIS A 79 -25.81 -3.30 15.53
N VAL A 80 -26.12 -3.78 14.34
CA VAL A 80 -27.32 -4.59 14.14
C VAL A 80 -27.22 -5.88 14.94
N GLN A 81 -26.06 -6.49 14.93
CA GLN A 81 -25.88 -7.73 15.66
C GLN A 81 -25.99 -7.53 17.16
N ALA A 82 -25.48 -6.41 17.62
CA ALA A 82 -25.52 -6.14 19.04
C ALA A 82 -26.95 -5.85 19.51
N GLY A 83 -27.72 -5.27 18.62
CA GLY A 83 -29.09 -4.97 18.93
C GLY A 83 -29.98 -6.14 18.69
#